data_5a94591c763c1f2cdd068b422f639a0e
#
_entry.id   5a94591c763c1f2cdd068b422f639a0e
#
_cell.length_a   1.000
_cell.length_b   1.000
_cell.length_c   1.000
_cell.angle_alpha   90.00
_cell.angle_beta   90.00
_cell.angle_gamma   90.00
#
_symmetry.space_group_name_H-M   'P 1'
#
loop_
_entity.id
_entity.type
_entity.pdbx_description
1 polymer ?
#
loop_
_entity_poly.entity_id
_entity_poly.type
_entity_poly.pdbx_seq_one_letter_code
_entity_poly.pdbx_strand_id
1 'polypeptide(L)'
;MSSDPAGHPAAPPKPLLEVRDLMVFFENALAVNGLSLEVQAGEIVGVIGSNSAGKTTLMNALSGLIIDMRTKEKRRGGERITLYGRILFQGEDVTATRPSERVKKGIVLSRERHPVFPESSVLENLRIAGYLKSRAQVKDTIAYVFEL
;
A
#
# COMPACT_ATOMS: atom_id res chain seq x y z
N MET A 1 -14.81 5.84 51.85
CA MET A 1 -14.51 4.55 51.25
C MET A 1 -15.44 4.39 50.04
N SER A 2 -14.97 4.73 48.89
CA SER A 2 -15.70 4.44 47.65
C SER A 2 -14.65 3.88 46.68
N SER A 3 -14.69 2.55 46.51
CA SER A 3 -13.87 1.77 45.61
C SER A 3 -14.48 1.92 44.23
N ASP A 4 -13.73 2.47 43.31
CA ASP A 4 -14.03 2.42 41.88
C ASP A 4 -13.42 1.11 41.33
N PRO A 5 -14.20 0.11 40.96
CA PRO A 5 -13.70 -1.12 40.36
C PRO A 5 -14.18 -1.22 38.94
N ALA A 6 -13.42 -0.79 37.97
CA ALA A 6 -13.39 -1.41 36.65
C ALA A 6 -12.46 -0.60 35.74
N GLY A 7 -11.17 -0.91 35.78
CA GLY A 7 -10.29 -0.60 34.69
C GLY A 7 -10.83 -1.29 33.44
N HIS A 8 -11.59 -0.55 32.63
CA HIS A 8 -11.91 -1.00 31.28
C HIS A 8 -10.57 -1.22 30.58
N PRO A 9 -10.29 -2.39 30.01
CA PRO A 9 -9.13 -2.59 29.19
C PRO A 9 -9.17 -1.55 28.08
N ALA A 10 -8.11 -0.76 27.94
CA ALA A 10 -7.99 0.21 26.85
C ALA A 10 -8.27 -0.52 25.55
N ALA A 11 -9.14 0.06 24.70
CA ALA A 11 -9.43 -0.51 23.41
C ALA A 11 -8.10 -0.75 22.66
N PRO A 12 -7.92 -1.89 22.00
CA PRO A 12 -6.69 -2.18 21.28
C PRO A 12 -6.37 -1.03 20.30
N PRO A 13 -5.10 -0.67 20.17
CA PRO A 13 -4.71 0.40 19.25
C PRO A 13 -5.21 0.10 17.85
N LYS A 14 -5.76 1.12 17.18
CA LYS A 14 -6.24 0.97 15.82
C LYS A 14 -5.07 0.57 14.91
N PRO A 15 -5.22 -0.45 14.05
CA PRO A 15 -4.17 -0.85 13.14
C PRO A 15 -3.82 0.29 12.16
N LEU A 16 -2.55 0.36 11.76
CA LEU A 16 -2.09 1.28 10.74
C LEU A 16 -2.70 0.97 9.38
N LEU A 17 -2.72 -0.32 9.02
CA LEU A 17 -3.36 -0.86 7.83
C LEU A 17 -4.28 -2.00 8.22
N GLU A 18 -5.48 -1.99 7.67
CA GLU A 18 -6.47 -3.05 7.88
C GLU A 18 -7.06 -3.45 6.52
N VAL A 19 -7.11 -4.74 6.28
CA VAL A 19 -7.74 -5.34 5.09
C VAL A 19 -8.86 -6.25 5.57
N ARG A 20 -10.06 -6.07 5.02
CA ARG A 20 -11.24 -6.84 5.37
C ARG A 20 -11.81 -7.55 4.14
N ASP A 21 -11.83 -8.86 4.17
CA ASP A 21 -12.46 -9.75 3.17
C ASP A 21 -12.13 -9.38 1.72
N LEU A 22 -10.84 -9.05 1.47
CA LEU A 22 -10.38 -8.63 0.16
C LEU A 22 -10.48 -9.78 -0.85
N MET A 23 -11.24 -9.57 -1.91
CA MET A 23 -11.27 -10.44 -3.08
C MET A 23 -10.91 -9.64 -4.34
N VAL A 24 -10.07 -10.22 -5.19
CA VAL A 24 -9.69 -9.63 -6.47
C VAL A 24 -9.88 -10.66 -7.58
N PHE A 25 -10.62 -10.26 -8.60
CA PHE A 25 -10.88 -11.06 -9.79
C PHE A 25 -10.30 -10.37 -11.02
N PHE A 26 -9.69 -11.17 -11.89
CA PHE A 26 -9.37 -10.85 -13.27
C PHE A 26 -10.31 -11.68 -14.15
N GLU A 27 -11.29 -11.03 -14.80
CA GLU A 27 -12.46 -11.70 -15.41
C GLU A 27 -13.13 -12.64 -14.38
N ASN A 28 -13.02 -13.94 -14.62
CA ASN A 28 -13.54 -15.00 -13.76
C ASN A 28 -12.46 -15.67 -12.90
N ALA A 29 -11.20 -15.25 -13.04
CA ALA A 29 -10.10 -15.83 -12.28
C ALA A 29 -9.96 -15.12 -10.92
N LEU A 30 -10.12 -15.86 -9.84
CA LEU A 30 -9.95 -15.37 -8.47
C LEU A 30 -8.46 -15.33 -8.11
N ALA A 31 -7.90 -14.13 -7.97
CA ALA A 31 -6.49 -13.91 -7.68
C ALA A 31 -6.20 -13.68 -6.19
N VAL A 32 -7.15 -13.11 -5.45
CA VAL A 32 -7.11 -12.99 -3.97
C VAL A 32 -8.48 -13.39 -3.45
N ASN A 33 -8.53 -14.28 -2.46
CA ASN A 33 -9.76 -14.89 -1.95
C ASN A 33 -9.97 -14.58 -0.46
N GLY A 34 -10.86 -13.64 -0.14
CA GLY A 34 -11.36 -13.38 1.22
C GLY A 34 -10.23 -13.06 2.23
N LEU A 35 -9.19 -12.35 1.78
CA LEU A 35 -8.03 -12.08 2.63
C LEU A 35 -8.35 -10.96 3.63
N SER A 36 -8.13 -11.24 4.91
CA SER A 36 -8.18 -10.24 5.98
C SER A 36 -6.84 -10.22 6.71
N LEU A 37 -6.30 -9.02 6.99
CA LEU A 37 -5.08 -8.82 7.76
C LEU A 37 -5.07 -7.45 8.42
N GLU A 38 -4.28 -7.34 9.47
CA GLU A 38 -3.99 -6.07 10.14
C GLU A 38 -2.49 -5.90 10.25
N VAL A 39 -2.02 -4.64 10.16
CA VAL A 39 -0.62 -4.26 10.39
C VAL A 39 -0.59 -3.10 11.37
N GLN A 40 0.14 -3.27 12.46
CA GLN A 40 0.31 -2.23 13.47
C GLN A 40 1.42 -1.25 13.07
N ALA A 41 1.41 -0.05 13.68
CA ALA A 41 2.50 0.91 13.48
C ALA A 41 3.83 0.31 13.97
N GLY A 42 4.89 0.38 13.14
CA GLY A 42 6.22 -0.18 13.45
C GLY A 42 6.34 -1.69 13.24
N GLU A 43 5.28 -2.36 12.78
CA GLU A 43 5.29 -3.80 12.52
C GLU A 43 5.86 -4.12 11.13
N ILE A 44 6.57 -5.26 11.03
CA ILE A 44 7.01 -5.86 9.77
C ILE A 44 6.22 -7.15 9.55
N VAL A 45 5.45 -7.19 8.48
CA VAL A 45 4.62 -8.36 8.11
C VAL A 45 5.17 -9.02 6.86
N GLY A 46 5.45 -10.33 6.93
CA GLY A 46 5.87 -11.14 5.79
C GLY A 46 4.68 -11.79 5.09
N VAL A 47 4.56 -11.60 3.77
CA VAL A 47 3.59 -12.30 2.92
C VAL A 47 4.30 -13.41 2.17
N ILE A 48 4.04 -14.66 2.56
CA ILE A 48 4.70 -15.86 2.02
C ILE A 48 3.69 -16.68 1.20
N GLY A 49 4.15 -17.30 0.13
CA GLY A 49 3.32 -18.15 -0.72
C GLY A 49 4.04 -18.52 -2.01
N SER A 50 3.53 -19.53 -2.72
CA SER A 50 4.05 -19.98 -4.02
C SER A 50 3.97 -18.87 -5.10
N ASN A 51 4.64 -19.10 -6.22
CA ASN A 51 4.44 -18.24 -7.39
C ASN A 51 2.96 -18.34 -7.82
N SER A 52 2.40 -17.21 -8.26
CA SER A 52 0.99 -17.07 -8.61
C SER A 52 -0.02 -17.15 -7.45
N ALA A 53 0.43 -17.19 -6.18
CA ALA A 53 -0.46 -17.18 -5.00
C ALA A 53 -1.17 -15.83 -4.74
N GLY A 54 -1.12 -14.87 -5.67
CA GLY A 54 -1.80 -13.58 -5.53
C GLY A 54 -1.02 -12.52 -4.76
N LYS A 55 0.25 -12.76 -4.33
CA LYS A 55 1.06 -11.78 -3.57
C LYS A 55 1.18 -10.43 -4.28
N THR A 56 1.54 -10.44 -5.55
CA THR A 56 1.64 -9.21 -6.36
C THR A 56 0.30 -8.52 -6.52
N THR A 57 -0.79 -9.29 -6.67
CA THR A 57 -2.15 -8.75 -6.75
C THR A 57 -2.53 -8.08 -5.44
N LEU A 58 -2.21 -8.68 -4.29
CA LEU A 58 -2.40 -8.07 -2.98
C LEU A 58 -1.61 -6.75 -2.88
N MET A 59 -0.33 -6.72 -3.22
CA MET A 59 0.48 -5.50 -3.20
C MET A 59 -0.09 -4.41 -4.13
N ASN A 60 -0.55 -4.78 -5.33
CA ASN A 60 -1.23 -3.86 -6.25
C ASN A 60 -2.56 -3.34 -5.68
N ALA A 61 -3.30 -4.16 -4.95
CA ALA A 61 -4.52 -3.73 -4.26
C ALA A 61 -4.18 -2.76 -3.11
N LEU A 62 -3.20 -3.08 -2.26
CA LEU A 62 -2.77 -2.24 -1.14
C LEU A 62 -2.21 -0.89 -1.59
N SER A 63 -1.44 -0.86 -2.67
CA SER A 63 -0.87 0.39 -3.22
C SER A 63 -1.85 1.21 -4.07
N GLY A 64 -3.02 0.64 -4.42
CA GLY A 64 -4.02 1.26 -5.29
C GLY A 64 -3.75 1.08 -6.79
N LEU A 65 -2.64 0.46 -7.20
CA LEU A 65 -2.34 0.22 -8.61
C LEU A 65 -3.43 -0.58 -9.32
N ILE A 66 -4.16 -1.44 -8.58
CA ILE A 66 -5.30 -2.19 -9.12
C ILE A 66 -6.39 -1.26 -9.69
N ILE A 67 -6.55 -0.06 -9.13
CA ILE A 67 -7.54 0.93 -9.58
C ILE A 67 -7.15 1.52 -10.93
N ASP A 68 -5.87 1.83 -11.10
CA ASP A 68 -5.35 2.32 -12.39
C ASP A 68 -5.36 1.23 -13.44
N MET A 69 -4.99 -0.01 -13.09
CA MET A 69 -5.09 -1.19 -13.97
C MET A 69 -6.54 -1.37 -14.45
N ARG A 70 -7.51 -1.39 -13.52
CA ARG A 70 -8.94 -1.51 -13.86
C ARG A 70 -9.40 -0.38 -14.80
N THR A 71 -8.97 0.84 -14.55
CA THR A 71 -9.35 1.99 -15.38
C THR A 71 -8.76 1.89 -16.78
N LYS A 72 -7.51 1.44 -16.89
CA LYS A 72 -6.80 1.25 -18.16
C LYS A 72 -7.44 0.12 -19.00
N GLU A 73 -7.71 -1.03 -18.37
CA GLU A 73 -8.36 -2.16 -19.03
C GLU A 73 -9.77 -1.79 -19.51
N LYS A 74 -10.58 -1.14 -18.68
CA LYS A 74 -11.91 -0.67 -19.08
C LYS A 74 -11.87 0.26 -20.31
N ARG A 75 -10.86 1.15 -20.40
CA ARG A 75 -10.73 2.06 -21.57
C ARG A 75 -10.32 1.37 -22.85
N ARG A 76 -9.63 0.23 -22.74
CA ARG A 76 -9.14 -0.57 -23.90
C ARG A 76 -10.12 -1.65 -24.33
N GLY A 77 -11.23 -1.83 -23.61
CA GLY A 77 -12.13 -2.99 -23.81
C GLY A 77 -11.46 -4.31 -23.42
N GLY A 78 -10.44 -4.25 -22.56
CA GLY A 78 -9.70 -5.40 -22.08
C GLY A 78 -10.32 -6.06 -20.86
N GLU A 79 -9.48 -6.77 -20.11
CA GLU A 79 -9.88 -7.62 -18.99
C GLU A 79 -10.62 -6.85 -17.88
N ARG A 80 -11.74 -7.40 -17.44
CA ARG A 80 -12.51 -6.84 -16.32
C ARG A 80 -11.84 -7.18 -15.00
N ILE A 81 -11.43 -6.14 -14.25
CA ILE A 81 -10.87 -6.29 -12.91
C ILE A 81 -11.91 -5.88 -11.87
N THR A 82 -12.23 -6.78 -10.93
CA THR A 82 -13.20 -6.53 -9.88
C THR A 82 -12.54 -6.72 -8.51
N LEU A 83 -12.80 -5.80 -7.60
CA LEU A 83 -12.29 -5.83 -6.22
C LEU A 83 -13.49 -5.71 -5.27
N TYR A 84 -13.54 -6.61 -4.28
CA TYR A 84 -14.47 -6.58 -3.16
C TYR A 84 -13.70 -6.53 -1.85
N GLY A 85 -14.39 -6.21 -0.77
CA GLY A 85 -13.79 -6.01 0.55
C GLY A 85 -13.37 -4.57 0.79
N ARG A 86 -12.60 -4.33 1.84
CA ARG A 86 -12.16 -2.98 2.23
C ARG A 86 -10.68 -2.96 2.58
N ILE A 87 -10.05 -1.83 2.28
CA ILE A 87 -8.69 -1.51 2.69
C ILE A 87 -8.77 -0.19 3.45
N LEU A 88 -8.42 -0.22 4.74
CA LEU A 88 -8.39 0.96 5.58
C LEU A 88 -6.95 1.30 5.95
N PHE A 89 -6.60 2.56 5.90
CA PHE A 89 -5.31 3.07 6.34
C PHE A 89 -5.52 4.16 7.37
N GLN A 90 -4.97 3.98 8.58
CA GLN A 90 -5.23 4.85 9.73
C GLN A 90 -6.74 5.04 10.03
N GLY A 91 -7.53 3.99 9.77
CA GLY A 91 -8.98 4.00 9.94
C GLY A 91 -9.78 4.64 8.80
N GLU A 92 -9.12 5.21 7.79
CA GLU A 92 -9.75 5.79 6.60
C GLU A 92 -9.88 4.74 5.48
N ASP A 93 -11.06 4.63 4.87
CA ASP A 93 -11.26 3.72 3.73
C ASP A 93 -10.54 4.26 2.47
N VAL A 94 -9.52 3.53 2.04
CA VAL A 94 -8.74 3.85 0.86
C VAL A 94 -9.00 2.90 -0.31
N THR A 95 -10.00 2.03 -0.21
CA THR A 95 -10.28 0.97 -1.19
C THR A 95 -10.35 1.47 -2.63
N ALA A 96 -11.03 2.59 -2.86
CA ALA A 96 -11.17 3.20 -4.20
C ALA A 96 -10.18 4.33 -4.47
N THR A 97 -9.26 4.61 -3.54
CA THR A 97 -8.31 5.73 -3.65
C THR A 97 -7.19 5.39 -4.64
N ARG A 98 -6.85 6.35 -5.51
CA ARG A 98 -5.79 6.20 -6.53
C ARG A 98 -4.39 6.08 -5.91
N PRO A 99 -3.42 5.46 -6.60
CA PRO A 99 -2.05 5.31 -6.11
C PRO A 99 -1.41 6.62 -5.67
N SER A 100 -1.56 7.69 -6.47
CA SER A 100 -0.97 9.01 -6.17
C SER A 100 -1.45 9.59 -4.84
N GLU A 101 -2.72 9.39 -4.50
CA GLU A 101 -3.28 9.85 -3.23
C GLU A 101 -2.83 8.95 -2.07
N ARG A 102 -2.71 7.63 -2.30
CA ARG A 102 -2.18 6.70 -1.29
C ARG A 102 -0.73 6.99 -0.95
N VAL A 103 0.11 7.35 -1.93
CA VAL A 103 1.50 7.76 -1.70
C VAL A 103 1.56 9.03 -0.84
N LYS A 104 0.67 10.01 -1.06
CA LYS A 104 0.57 11.21 -0.20
C LYS A 104 0.19 10.87 1.24
N LYS A 105 -0.58 9.81 1.46
CA LYS A 105 -0.93 9.30 2.79
C LYS A 105 0.18 8.47 3.44
N GLY A 106 1.22 8.08 2.70
CA GLY A 106 2.35 7.29 3.18
C GLY A 106 2.35 5.82 2.76
N ILE A 107 1.39 5.38 1.93
CA ILE A 107 1.38 4.01 1.39
C ILE A 107 2.26 3.97 0.14
N VAL A 108 3.47 3.43 0.26
CA VAL A 108 4.45 3.37 -0.82
C VAL A 108 4.71 1.93 -1.20
N LEU A 109 4.71 1.62 -2.50
CA LEU A 109 5.08 0.32 -3.04
C LEU A 109 6.49 0.38 -3.66
N SER A 110 7.41 -0.42 -3.12
CA SER A 110 8.66 -0.76 -3.81
C SER A 110 8.42 -1.98 -4.70
N ARG A 111 8.66 -1.84 -6.00
CA ARG A 111 8.44 -2.91 -6.98
C ARG A 111 9.66 -3.80 -7.12
N GLU A 112 9.44 -5.07 -7.47
CA GLU A 112 10.50 -5.95 -7.92
C GLU A 112 11.15 -5.40 -9.19
N ARG A 113 12.46 -5.63 -9.34
CA ARG A 113 13.29 -5.36 -10.52
C ARG A 113 13.30 -3.89 -10.99
N HIS A 114 14.44 -3.28 -10.79
CA HIS A 114 14.83 -2.01 -11.40
C HIS A 114 13.79 -0.88 -11.33
N PRO A 115 13.36 -0.48 -10.13
CA PRO A 115 12.45 0.66 -9.98
C PRO A 115 13.17 2.01 -10.21
N VAL A 116 14.30 1.98 -10.91
CA VAL A 116 15.15 3.13 -11.22
C VAL A 116 15.14 3.42 -12.71
N PHE A 117 15.46 4.65 -13.06
CA PHE A 117 15.69 5.09 -14.42
C PHE A 117 17.17 4.86 -14.73
N PRO A 118 17.53 3.83 -15.54
CA PRO A 118 18.93 3.45 -15.76
C PRO A 118 19.72 4.52 -16.51
N GLU A 119 19.04 5.33 -17.31
CA GLU A 119 19.63 6.44 -18.08
C GLU A 119 19.92 7.68 -17.21
N SER A 120 19.41 7.72 -15.99
CA SER A 120 19.57 8.82 -15.05
C SER A 120 20.63 8.49 -14.00
N SER A 121 21.33 9.51 -13.54
CA SER A 121 22.26 9.37 -12.41
C SER A 121 21.56 8.96 -11.12
N VAL A 122 22.32 8.43 -10.14
CA VAL A 122 21.81 8.10 -8.81
C VAL A 122 21.12 9.31 -8.18
N LEU A 123 21.74 10.48 -8.26
CA LEU A 123 21.19 11.71 -7.70
C LEU A 123 19.85 12.11 -8.35
N GLU A 124 19.70 11.95 -9.65
CA GLU A 124 18.44 12.23 -10.36
C GLU A 124 17.36 11.24 -9.96
N ASN A 125 17.67 9.94 -9.84
CA ASN A 125 16.74 8.94 -9.34
C ASN A 125 16.24 9.28 -7.93
N LEU A 126 17.13 9.68 -7.02
CA LEU A 126 16.77 10.11 -5.66
C LEU A 126 15.88 11.37 -5.67
N ARG A 127 16.18 12.34 -6.56
CA ARG A 127 15.33 13.55 -6.72
C ARG A 127 13.94 13.21 -7.24
N ILE A 128 13.84 12.29 -8.21
CA ILE A 128 12.54 11.81 -8.73
C ILE A 128 11.74 11.13 -7.61
N ALA A 129 12.38 10.29 -6.79
CA ALA A 129 11.72 9.65 -5.66
C ALA A 129 11.18 10.67 -4.63
N GLY A 130 11.83 11.81 -4.51
CA GLY A 130 11.44 12.90 -3.59
C GLY A 130 10.42 13.91 -4.14
N TYR A 131 9.79 13.69 -5.31
CA TYR A 131 9.00 14.70 -6.01
C TYR A 131 7.80 15.28 -5.21
N LEU A 132 7.30 14.55 -4.19
CA LEU A 132 6.22 15.01 -3.30
C LEU A 132 6.73 15.86 -2.12
N LYS A 133 8.03 15.98 -1.93
CA LYS A 133 8.65 16.71 -0.82
C LYS A 133 9.13 18.10 -1.28
N SER A 134 9.29 19.01 -0.32
CA SER A 134 9.92 20.30 -0.61
C SER A 134 11.39 20.12 -1.00
N ARG A 135 11.96 21.10 -1.74
CA ARG A 135 13.38 21.07 -2.14
C ARG A 135 14.34 20.93 -0.94
N ALA A 136 14.03 21.57 0.18
CA ALA A 136 14.82 21.46 1.41
C ALA A 136 14.80 20.03 1.95
N GLN A 137 13.61 19.44 2.13
CA GLN A 137 13.46 18.06 2.58
C GLN A 137 14.15 17.04 1.66
N VAL A 138 14.08 17.24 0.32
CA VAL A 138 14.78 16.40 -0.63
C VAL A 138 16.28 16.48 -0.43
N LYS A 139 16.84 17.71 -0.28
CA LYS A 139 18.27 17.92 -0.04
C LYS A 139 18.74 17.21 1.22
N ASP A 140 18.03 17.40 2.33
CA ASP A 140 18.38 16.82 3.62
C ASP A 140 18.29 15.28 3.59
N THR A 141 17.24 14.73 2.98
CA THR A 141 17.07 13.27 2.81
C THR A 141 18.17 12.68 1.93
N ILE A 142 18.56 13.36 0.85
CA ILE A 142 19.64 12.91 -0.04
C ILE A 142 20.98 12.92 0.70
N ALA A 143 21.27 13.96 1.49
CA ALA A 143 22.48 14.01 2.31
C ALA A 143 22.53 12.81 3.27
N TYR A 144 21.45 12.54 3.98
CA TYR A 144 21.34 11.37 4.85
C TYR A 144 21.57 10.03 4.12
N VAL A 145 20.99 9.85 2.93
CA VAL A 145 21.15 8.61 2.15
C VAL A 145 22.60 8.40 1.70
N PHE A 146 23.36 9.47 1.44
CA PHE A 146 24.79 9.36 1.06
C PHE A 146 25.73 9.15 2.27
N GLU A 147 25.24 9.29 3.50
CA GLU A 147 25.99 9.01 4.74
C GLU A 147 25.81 7.55 5.22
N LEU A 148 24.84 6.79 4.64
CA LEU A 148 24.61 5.36 4.93
C LEU A 148 25.59 4.45 4.19
#